data_bcb7e6bfabc66fdb788da9d40487d734
#
_entry.id   bcb7e6bfabc66fdb788da9d40487d734
#
_cell.length_a   1.000
_cell.length_b   1.000
_cell.length_c   1.000
_cell.angle_alpha   90.00
_cell.angle_beta   90.00
_cell.angle_gamma   90.00
#
_symmetry.space_group_name_H-M   'P 1'
#
loop_
_entity.id
_entity.type
_entity.pdbx_description
1 polymer ?
#
loop_
_entity_poly.entity_id
_entity_poly.type
_entity_poly.pdbx_seq_one_letter_code
_entity_poly.pdbx_strand_id
1 'polypeptide(L)'
;TEEIGHRQAGPGISSSRTSIIEALLENGSMSRSDLANSIGLSRSALTVLSRGLIEQGLILESSGSYDNQQTGRPSILLSLNAEHGYFIGAGLTEDPPMMVLTDFHGNSLAQHRMRDAEQPRAVASAIEAGITELIRVRKISRQRVLGIGVALSGYVDHARGICVQSNALGWRDVSIAEIIERVTKLPTYVDNDAHAVATGQKLFGHARESKNFSIVMLGKKIGGGHYIHGRLHRGHTGAAGEIGHYTVVPGGARCGCGKQGCLDMFATSTAILEKAAESGLKTETVAQLESIAAKGESRAIELLRHAGAMLGVVVANSIQMNNPELVLIVDVVGFGNGFFTTSTRQAIENNILPHLIAKTRLELHSVDKDFLARSASSIAAHQFLIDQTSY
;
A
#
# COMPACT_ATOMS: atom_id res chain seq x y z
N THR A 1 -9.77 41.14 26.08
CA THR A 1 -9.56 40.11 25.05
C THR A 1 -9.41 38.78 25.77
N GLU A 2 -10.56 38.07 25.89
CA GLU A 2 -10.66 36.77 26.52
C GLU A 2 -10.16 35.68 25.52
N GLU A 3 -9.20 34.89 25.95
CA GLU A 3 -8.80 33.67 25.28
C GLU A 3 -9.88 32.61 25.46
N ILE A 4 -10.67 32.34 24.41
CA ILE A 4 -11.60 31.22 24.36
C ILE A 4 -10.79 29.96 24.16
N GLY A 5 -10.52 29.24 25.25
CA GLY A 5 -9.94 27.92 25.23
C GLY A 5 -10.85 26.93 24.50
N HIS A 6 -10.50 26.55 23.25
CA HIS A 6 -11.11 25.43 22.58
C HIS A 6 -10.78 24.12 23.32
N ARG A 7 -11.70 23.67 24.18
CA ARG A 7 -11.73 22.27 24.60
C ARG A 7 -12.02 21.43 23.35
N GLN A 8 -11.01 20.75 22.83
CA GLN A 8 -11.24 19.67 21.86
C GLN A 8 -12.17 18.65 22.52
N ALA A 9 -13.34 18.45 21.93
CA ALA A 9 -14.21 17.35 22.31
C ALA A 9 -13.44 16.05 22.08
N GLY A 10 -13.32 15.20 23.09
CA GLY A 10 -12.67 13.90 22.97
C GLY A 10 -13.35 13.07 21.89
N PRO A 11 -12.63 12.16 21.24
CA PRO A 11 -13.17 11.32 20.18
C PRO A 11 -14.38 10.52 20.69
N GLY A 12 -15.42 10.37 19.88
CA GLY A 12 -16.58 9.53 20.18
C GLY A 12 -16.17 8.07 20.44
N ILE A 13 -17.00 7.27 21.12
CA ILE A 13 -16.68 5.88 21.51
C ILE A 13 -16.22 5.04 20.32
N SER A 14 -16.81 5.21 19.14
CA SER A 14 -16.46 4.56 17.89
C SER A 14 -15.03 4.93 17.44
N SER A 15 -14.67 6.21 17.44
CA SER A 15 -13.32 6.66 17.07
C SER A 15 -12.26 6.21 18.10
N SER A 16 -12.64 6.04 19.37
CA SER A 16 -11.72 5.58 20.42
C SER A 16 -11.35 4.10 20.28
N ARG A 17 -12.26 3.24 19.80
CA ARG A 17 -11.96 1.83 19.53
C ARG A 17 -10.95 1.70 18.38
N THR A 18 -11.15 2.45 17.30
CA THR A 18 -10.19 2.52 16.19
C THR A 18 -8.82 2.98 16.65
N SER A 19 -8.77 4.06 17.46
CA SER A 19 -7.49 4.56 17.99
C SER A 19 -6.76 3.54 18.84
N ILE A 20 -7.47 2.69 19.60
CA ILE A 20 -6.86 1.57 20.35
C ILE A 20 -6.22 0.57 19.38
N ILE A 21 -6.94 0.16 18.33
CA ILE A 21 -6.45 -0.82 17.36
C ILE A 21 -5.29 -0.25 16.55
N GLU A 22 -5.41 0.99 16.08
CA GLU A 22 -4.34 1.69 15.36
C GLU A 22 -3.07 1.81 16.20
N ALA A 23 -3.20 2.21 17.48
CA ALA A 23 -2.05 2.31 18.37
C ALA A 23 -1.37 0.95 18.62
N LEU A 24 -2.14 -0.14 18.71
CA LEU A 24 -1.59 -1.50 18.83
C LEU A 24 -0.99 -2.01 17.51
N LEU A 25 -1.51 -1.58 16.36
CA LEU A 25 -0.88 -1.86 15.06
C LEU A 25 0.45 -1.12 14.91
N GLU A 26 0.48 0.15 15.31
CA GLU A 26 1.67 1.01 15.20
C GLU A 26 2.79 0.57 16.15
N ASN A 27 2.45 0.33 17.43
CA ASN A 27 3.45 0.16 18.50
C ASN A 27 3.59 -1.30 18.99
N GLY A 28 2.78 -2.23 18.46
CA GLY A 28 2.75 -3.61 18.94
C GLY A 28 2.09 -3.74 20.31
N SER A 29 2.63 -4.61 21.18
CA SER A 29 2.07 -4.85 22.51
C SER A 29 2.33 -3.66 23.44
N MET A 30 1.29 -3.15 24.11
CA MET A 30 1.35 -1.98 24.98
C MET A 30 0.70 -2.26 26.35
N SER A 31 1.22 -1.60 27.39
CA SER A 31 0.49 -1.58 28.69
C SER A 31 -0.78 -0.69 28.57
N ARG A 32 -1.77 -0.95 29.43
CA ARG A 32 -2.97 -0.07 29.45
C ARG A 32 -2.62 1.38 29.72
N SER A 33 -1.62 1.66 30.55
CA SER A 33 -1.20 3.03 30.86
C SER A 33 -0.58 3.71 29.64
N ASP A 34 0.32 3.03 28.93
CA ASP A 34 0.99 3.59 27.76
C ASP A 34 0.00 3.79 26.61
N LEU A 35 -0.90 2.83 26.41
CA LEU A 35 -1.96 2.92 25.41
C LEU A 35 -2.92 4.07 25.72
N ALA A 36 -3.34 4.26 26.98
CA ALA A 36 -4.20 5.39 27.38
C ALA A 36 -3.51 6.72 27.11
N ASN A 37 -2.23 6.83 27.44
CA ASN A 37 -1.45 8.05 27.22
C ASN A 37 -1.27 8.35 25.73
N SER A 38 -0.97 7.34 24.90
CA SER A 38 -0.73 7.52 23.46
C SER A 38 -1.95 8.03 22.70
N ILE A 39 -3.16 7.61 23.12
CA ILE A 39 -4.41 7.98 22.43
C ILE A 39 -5.24 9.05 23.18
N GLY A 40 -4.71 9.60 24.28
CA GLY A 40 -5.37 10.67 25.04
C GLY A 40 -6.64 10.25 25.78
N LEU A 41 -6.77 8.98 26.18
CA LEU A 41 -7.90 8.47 26.96
C LEU A 41 -7.59 8.39 28.45
N SER A 42 -8.64 8.48 29.29
CA SER A 42 -8.50 8.15 30.70
C SER A 42 -8.31 6.63 30.87
N ARG A 43 -7.60 6.22 31.94
CA ARG A 43 -7.39 4.79 32.26
C ARG A 43 -8.70 4.02 32.45
N SER A 44 -9.73 4.67 33.01
CA SER A 44 -11.06 4.08 33.19
C SER A 44 -11.76 3.85 31.85
N ALA A 45 -11.75 4.84 30.95
CA ALA A 45 -12.32 4.71 29.62
C ALA A 45 -11.63 3.61 28.81
N LEU A 46 -10.29 3.58 28.84
CA LEU A 46 -9.53 2.53 28.15
C LEU A 46 -9.87 1.13 28.71
N THR A 47 -10.02 0.99 30.04
CA THR A 47 -10.37 -0.31 30.65
C THR A 47 -11.72 -0.82 30.16
N VAL A 48 -12.71 0.03 30.04
CA VAL A 48 -14.03 -0.35 29.51
C VAL A 48 -13.97 -0.74 28.05
N LEU A 49 -13.31 0.09 27.22
CA LEU A 49 -13.20 -0.15 25.76
C LEU A 49 -12.37 -1.39 25.45
N SER A 50 -11.23 -1.57 26.13
CA SER A 50 -10.36 -2.75 25.91
C SER A 50 -11.04 -4.04 26.33
N ARG A 51 -11.87 -4.03 27.41
CA ARG A 51 -12.64 -5.22 27.80
C ARG A 51 -13.56 -5.68 26.67
N GLY A 52 -14.31 -4.79 26.04
CA GLY A 52 -15.18 -5.15 24.92
C GLY A 52 -14.40 -5.72 23.70
N LEU A 53 -13.20 -5.19 23.43
CA LEU A 53 -12.34 -5.72 22.35
C LEU A 53 -11.75 -7.08 22.72
N ILE A 54 -11.45 -7.32 24.01
CA ILE A 54 -10.98 -8.64 24.51
C ILE A 54 -12.10 -9.67 24.43
N GLU A 55 -13.31 -9.33 24.86
CA GLU A 55 -14.50 -10.20 24.78
C GLU A 55 -14.85 -10.58 23.35
N GLN A 56 -14.60 -9.68 22.38
CA GLN A 56 -14.72 -9.95 20.95
C GLN A 56 -13.53 -10.75 20.37
N GLY A 57 -12.48 -10.98 21.17
CA GLY A 57 -11.27 -11.69 20.73
C GLY A 57 -10.36 -10.90 19.78
N LEU A 58 -10.60 -9.59 19.61
CA LEU A 58 -9.75 -8.70 18.79
C LEU A 58 -8.41 -8.39 19.45
N ILE A 59 -8.40 -8.33 20.79
CA ILE A 59 -7.23 -8.03 21.61
C ILE A 59 -7.00 -9.18 22.58
N LEU A 60 -5.73 -9.50 22.81
CA LEU A 60 -5.28 -10.46 23.81
C LEU A 60 -4.57 -9.76 24.96
N GLU A 61 -4.66 -10.35 26.14
CA GLU A 61 -3.87 -9.98 27.30
C GLU A 61 -2.72 -10.99 27.48
N SER A 62 -1.53 -10.46 27.68
CA SER A 62 -0.37 -11.28 28.03
C SER A 62 0.36 -10.70 29.25
N SER A 63 0.93 -11.54 30.08
CA SER A 63 1.82 -11.09 31.15
C SER A 63 3.15 -10.66 30.53
N GLY A 64 3.45 -9.34 30.57
CA GLY A 64 4.72 -8.80 30.10
C GLY A 64 5.83 -9.08 31.09
N SER A 65 6.90 -9.70 30.67
CA SER A 65 8.20 -9.61 31.31
C SER A 65 8.92 -8.41 30.73
N TYR A 66 8.94 -7.28 31.44
CA TYR A 66 9.90 -6.22 31.13
C TYR A 66 11.29 -6.71 31.57
N ASP A 67 12.16 -6.87 30.61
CA ASP A 67 13.59 -7.13 30.81
C ASP A 67 14.28 -5.81 31.20
N ASN A 68 13.93 -5.27 32.37
CA ASN A 68 14.67 -4.21 33.05
C ASN A 68 14.27 -4.15 34.53
N GLN A 69 15.13 -4.58 35.38
CA GLN A 69 15.42 -4.27 36.81
C GLN A 69 14.48 -3.33 37.61
N GLN A 70 13.20 -3.27 37.34
CA GLN A 70 12.25 -2.60 38.22
C GLN A 70 11.42 -3.64 38.97
N THR A 71 11.61 -3.72 40.26
CA THR A 71 10.79 -4.42 41.23
C THR A 71 9.36 -3.89 41.21
N GLY A 72 8.47 -4.55 40.48
CA GLY A 72 7.04 -4.21 40.38
C GLY A 72 6.22 -5.41 39.90
N ARG A 73 4.90 -5.38 40.14
CA ARG A 73 3.96 -6.39 39.62
C ARG A 73 4.05 -6.42 38.09
N PRO A 74 4.16 -7.61 37.44
CA PRO A 74 4.19 -7.71 35.99
C PRO A 74 3.06 -6.92 35.35
N SER A 75 3.37 -6.03 34.39
CA SER A 75 2.35 -5.27 33.67
C SER A 75 1.63 -6.20 32.70
N ILE A 76 0.30 -6.08 32.64
CA ILE A 76 -0.49 -6.77 31.61
C ILE A 76 -0.37 -5.96 30.32
N LEU A 77 0.12 -6.61 29.26
CA LEU A 77 0.21 -6.06 27.92
C LEU A 77 -1.03 -6.43 27.11
N LEU A 78 -1.52 -5.47 26.34
CA LEU A 78 -2.53 -5.66 25.31
C LEU A 78 -1.86 -5.77 23.95
N SER A 79 -2.27 -6.74 23.16
CA SER A 79 -1.82 -6.93 21.76
C SER A 79 -3.00 -7.29 20.87
N LEU A 80 -2.90 -7.01 19.60
CA LEU A 80 -3.88 -7.51 18.62
C LEU A 80 -3.76 -9.03 18.53
N ASN A 81 -4.91 -9.67 18.34
CA ASN A 81 -4.97 -11.12 18.11
C ASN A 81 -4.76 -11.42 16.63
N ALA A 82 -3.55 -11.89 16.27
CA ALA A 82 -3.22 -12.27 14.90
C ALA A 82 -4.20 -13.29 14.31
N GLU A 83 -4.75 -14.16 15.18
CA GLU A 83 -5.69 -15.20 14.76
C GLU A 83 -7.16 -14.79 14.88
N HIS A 84 -7.48 -13.52 15.14
CA HIS A 84 -8.89 -13.08 15.21
C HIS A 84 -9.64 -13.41 13.92
N GLY A 85 -9.00 -13.19 12.77
CA GLY A 85 -9.54 -13.48 11.46
C GLY A 85 -8.46 -13.40 10.38
N TYR A 86 -8.88 -13.64 9.15
CA TYR A 86 -7.99 -13.68 8.01
C TYR A 86 -8.54 -12.86 6.86
N PHE A 87 -7.65 -12.34 6.02
CA PHE A 87 -8.02 -11.59 4.83
C PHE A 87 -7.44 -12.25 3.60
N ILE A 88 -8.17 -12.17 2.49
CA ILE A 88 -7.68 -12.55 1.18
C ILE A 88 -7.26 -11.30 0.44
N GLY A 89 -6.09 -11.31 -0.15
CA GLY A 89 -5.64 -10.30 -1.10
C GLY A 89 -5.52 -10.90 -2.50
N ALA A 90 -5.96 -10.15 -3.50
CA ALA A 90 -5.82 -10.52 -4.91
C ALA A 90 -5.24 -9.36 -5.72
N GLY A 91 -4.05 -9.56 -6.31
CA GLY A 91 -3.41 -8.64 -7.24
C GLY A 91 -3.74 -9.07 -8.67
N LEU A 92 -4.65 -8.34 -9.34
CA LEU A 92 -5.15 -8.74 -10.66
C LEU A 92 -4.22 -8.34 -11.82
N THR A 93 -3.34 -7.38 -11.61
CA THR A 93 -2.44 -6.84 -12.64
C THR A 93 -0.99 -7.24 -12.43
N GLU A 94 -0.72 -8.14 -11.49
CA GLU A 94 0.55 -8.86 -11.39
C GLU A 94 0.70 -9.86 -12.55
N ASP A 95 1.94 -10.25 -12.81
CA ASP A 95 2.24 -11.22 -13.84
C ASP A 95 3.19 -12.30 -13.25
N PRO A 96 2.64 -13.47 -12.89
CA PRO A 96 1.24 -13.90 -12.95
C PRO A 96 0.36 -13.26 -11.85
N PRO A 97 -1.00 -13.20 -12.04
CA PRO A 97 -1.90 -12.75 -10.98
C PRO A 97 -1.79 -13.64 -9.74
N MET A 98 -1.70 -13.01 -8.58
CA MET A 98 -1.46 -13.69 -7.29
C MET A 98 -2.55 -13.44 -6.28
N MET A 99 -2.76 -14.40 -5.42
CA MET A 99 -3.57 -14.28 -4.21
C MET A 99 -2.76 -14.67 -2.98
N VAL A 100 -3.09 -14.03 -1.86
CA VAL A 100 -2.55 -14.40 -0.55
C VAL A 100 -3.66 -14.52 0.49
N LEU A 101 -3.40 -15.33 1.50
CA LEU A 101 -4.11 -15.35 2.76
C LEU A 101 -3.23 -14.68 3.80
N THR A 102 -3.74 -13.64 4.48
CA THR A 102 -3.03 -12.98 5.56
C THR A 102 -3.74 -13.13 6.89
N ASP A 103 -2.98 -13.09 7.98
CA ASP A 103 -3.52 -12.94 9.33
C ASP A 103 -3.91 -11.48 9.63
N PHE A 104 -4.36 -11.23 10.86
CA PHE A 104 -4.77 -9.89 11.30
C PHE A 104 -3.60 -8.89 11.46
N HIS A 105 -2.36 -9.34 11.40
CA HIS A 105 -1.14 -8.54 11.38
C HIS A 105 -0.59 -8.30 9.97
N GLY A 106 -1.30 -8.78 8.93
CA GLY A 106 -0.85 -8.66 7.54
C GLY A 106 0.27 -9.62 7.13
N ASN A 107 0.60 -10.62 7.98
CA ASN A 107 1.58 -11.64 7.62
C ASN A 107 1.02 -12.58 6.56
N SER A 108 1.79 -12.85 5.50
CA SER A 108 1.43 -13.82 4.47
C SER A 108 1.51 -15.25 5.02
N LEU A 109 0.39 -15.93 5.06
CA LEU A 109 0.28 -17.30 5.56
C LEU A 109 0.35 -18.33 4.43
N ALA A 110 -0.25 -18.03 3.28
CA ALA A 110 -0.26 -18.86 2.08
C ALA A 110 -0.43 -18.01 0.84
N GLN A 111 0.07 -18.53 -0.28
CA GLN A 111 0.03 -17.87 -1.58
C GLN A 111 -0.59 -18.80 -2.60
N HIS A 112 -1.27 -18.25 -3.59
CA HIS A 112 -1.87 -18.98 -4.68
C HIS A 112 -1.73 -18.19 -5.99
N ARG A 113 -1.17 -18.83 -7.02
CA ARG A 113 -1.16 -18.27 -8.38
C ARG A 113 -2.55 -18.44 -8.98
N MET A 114 -3.17 -17.34 -9.37
CA MET A 114 -4.45 -17.38 -10.05
C MET A 114 -4.30 -17.92 -11.48
N ARG A 115 -5.38 -18.49 -12.00
CA ARG A 115 -5.49 -18.75 -13.44
C ARG A 115 -5.73 -17.43 -14.14
N ASP A 116 -5.12 -17.28 -15.32
CA ASP A 116 -5.35 -16.12 -16.15
C ASP A 116 -6.83 -16.06 -16.56
N ALA A 117 -7.43 -14.90 -16.35
CA ALA A 117 -8.84 -14.66 -16.61
C ALA A 117 -9.05 -13.18 -16.99
N GLU A 118 -9.67 -12.95 -18.14
CA GLU A 118 -9.93 -11.58 -18.64
C GLU A 118 -11.33 -11.10 -18.27
N GLN A 119 -12.31 -12.03 -18.32
CA GLN A 119 -13.70 -11.68 -18.05
C GLN A 119 -13.96 -11.56 -16.53
N PRO A 120 -14.69 -10.53 -16.08
CA PRO A 120 -14.92 -10.29 -14.65
C PRO A 120 -15.51 -11.49 -13.89
N ARG A 121 -16.43 -12.24 -14.50
CA ARG A 121 -17.00 -13.46 -13.89
C ARG A 121 -15.97 -14.59 -13.78
N ALA A 122 -15.10 -14.74 -14.78
CA ALA A 122 -14.03 -15.74 -14.73
C ALA A 122 -12.99 -15.39 -13.66
N VAL A 123 -12.67 -14.11 -13.49
CA VAL A 123 -11.84 -13.61 -12.39
C VAL A 123 -12.46 -13.95 -11.04
N ALA A 124 -13.76 -13.68 -10.84
CA ALA A 124 -14.46 -14.04 -9.60
C ALA A 124 -14.43 -15.54 -9.31
N SER A 125 -14.57 -16.38 -10.34
CA SER A 125 -14.46 -17.84 -10.20
C SER A 125 -13.04 -18.29 -9.87
N ALA A 126 -12.01 -17.63 -10.44
CA ALA A 126 -10.61 -17.89 -10.12
C ALA A 126 -10.29 -17.52 -8.68
N ILE A 127 -10.83 -16.39 -8.19
CA ILE A 127 -10.70 -15.95 -6.79
C ILE A 127 -11.35 -16.98 -5.86
N GLU A 128 -12.55 -17.46 -6.15
CA GLU A 128 -13.22 -18.49 -5.32
C GLU A 128 -12.43 -19.79 -5.25
N ALA A 129 -11.87 -20.23 -6.39
CA ALA A 129 -11.00 -21.40 -6.41
C ALA A 129 -9.72 -21.19 -5.58
N GLY A 130 -9.11 -19.99 -5.70
CA GLY A 130 -7.94 -19.61 -4.90
C GLY A 130 -8.23 -19.56 -3.40
N ILE A 131 -9.38 -19.01 -2.97
CA ILE A 131 -9.81 -19.01 -1.57
C ILE A 131 -9.91 -20.44 -1.04
N THR A 132 -10.59 -21.32 -1.79
CA THR A 132 -10.75 -22.72 -1.41
C THR A 132 -9.39 -23.40 -1.17
N GLU A 133 -8.43 -23.16 -2.05
CA GLU A 133 -7.09 -23.73 -1.92
C GLU A 133 -6.30 -23.12 -0.73
N LEU A 134 -6.32 -21.80 -0.57
CA LEU A 134 -5.61 -21.11 0.51
C LEU A 134 -6.09 -21.57 1.90
N ILE A 135 -7.41 -21.63 2.12
CA ILE A 135 -7.97 -22.08 3.40
C ILE A 135 -7.72 -23.58 3.64
N ARG A 136 -7.73 -24.41 2.57
CA ARG A 136 -7.44 -25.84 2.65
C ARG A 136 -6.00 -26.08 3.10
N VAL A 137 -5.04 -25.40 2.48
CA VAL A 137 -3.61 -25.54 2.81
C VAL A 137 -3.33 -25.15 4.26
N ARG A 138 -3.99 -24.11 4.76
CA ARG A 138 -3.81 -23.61 6.13
C ARG A 138 -4.76 -24.23 7.15
N LYS A 139 -5.69 -25.12 6.73
CA LYS A 139 -6.72 -25.73 7.56
C LYS A 139 -7.57 -24.70 8.33
N ILE A 140 -7.88 -23.58 7.66
CA ILE A 140 -8.67 -22.47 8.22
C ILE A 140 -10.15 -22.67 7.83
N SER A 141 -11.05 -22.42 8.78
CA SER A 141 -12.49 -22.37 8.48
C SER A 141 -12.80 -21.15 7.62
N ARG A 142 -13.62 -21.33 6.59
CA ARG A 142 -14.07 -20.23 5.72
C ARG A 142 -14.72 -19.07 6.50
N GLN A 143 -15.43 -19.39 7.56
CA GLN A 143 -16.11 -18.39 8.42
C GLN A 143 -15.13 -17.42 9.10
N ARG A 144 -13.86 -17.77 9.17
CA ARG A 144 -12.80 -16.92 9.72
C ARG A 144 -12.16 -15.99 8.68
N VAL A 145 -12.54 -16.10 7.40
CA VAL A 145 -12.15 -15.14 6.35
C VAL A 145 -13.10 -13.96 6.41
N LEU A 146 -12.59 -12.81 6.81
CA LEU A 146 -13.36 -11.61 7.12
C LEU A 146 -13.63 -10.74 5.89
N GLY A 147 -12.82 -10.87 4.85
CA GLY A 147 -13.02 -10.11 3.62
C GLY A 147 -11.94 -10.35 2.57
N ILE A 148 -12.23 -9.84 1.38
CA ILE A 148 -11.36 -9.89 0.21
C ILE A 148 -10.97 -8.47 -0.18
N GLY A 149 -9.68 -8.19 -0.30
CA GLY A 149 -9.16 -6.99 -0.94
C GLY A 149 -8.66 -7.30 -2.35
N VAL A 150 -9.01 -6.48 -3.30
CA VAL A 150 -8.61 -6.62 -4.70
C VAL A 150 -7.88 -5.36 -5.14
N ALA A 151 -6.65 -5.54 -5.63
CA ALA A 151 -5.86 -4.46 -6.23
C ALA A 151 -5.78 -4.64 -7.74
N LEU A 152 -5.97 -3.56 -8.48
CA LEU A 152 -5.85 -3.56 -9.93
C LEU A 152 -5.26 -2.23 -10.44
N SER A 153 -4.56 -2.28 -11.57
CA SER A 153 -4.08 -1.09 -12.25
C SER A 153 -5.23 -0.43 -13.00
N GLY A 154 -5.58 0.78 -12.62
CA GLY A 154 -6.66 1.53 -13.24
C GLY A 154 -7.35 2.49 -12.30
N TYR A 155 -8.37 3.13 -12.83
CA TYR A 155 -9.24 4.04 -12.10
C TYR A 155 -10.36 3.26 -11.41
N VAL A 156 -10.44 3.39 -10.08
CA VAL A 156 -11.38 2.65 -9.23
C VAL A 156 -12.24 3.62 -8.42
N ASP A 157 -13.55 3.47 -8.49
CA ASP A 157 -14.49 4.01 -7.50
C ASP A 157 -14.51 3.04 -6.31
N HIS A 158 -13.64 3.29 -5.34
CA HIS A 158 -13.48 2.46 -4.15
C HIS A 158 -14.77 2.35 -3.34
N ALA A 159 -15.52 3.46 -3.19
CA ALA A 159 -16.75 3.48 -2.39
C ALA A 159 -17.84 2.58 -2.96
N ARG A 160 -17.88 2.42 -4.27
CA ARG A 160 -18.85 1.58 -4.98
C ARG A 160 -18.31 0.22 -5.40
N GLY A 161 -17.01 -0.02 -5.23
CA GLY A 161 -16.35 -1.25 -5.67
C GLY A 161 -16.34 -1.45 -7.18
N ILE A 162 -16.25 -0.34 -7.94
CA ILE A 162 -16.34 -0.34 -9.41
C ILE A 162 -14.97 -0.04 -10.01
N CYS A 163 -14.52 -0.91 -10.92
CA CYS A 163 -13.46 -0.56 -11.85
C CYS A 163 -14.05 0.34 -12.93
N VAL A 164 -13.80 1.65 -12.84
CA VAL A 164 -14.30 2.62 -13.82
C VAL A 164 -13.58 2.44 -15.14
N GLN A 165 -12.25 2.28 -15.09
CA GLN A 165 -11.45 1.99 -16.28
C GLN A 165 -10.14 1.31 -15.90
N SER A 166 -9.85 0.19 -16.56
CA SER A 166 -8.54 -0.45 -16.53
C SER A 166 -8.13 -0.84 -17.95
N ASN A 167 -7.07 -0.21 -18.45
CA ASN A 167 -6.53 -0.55 -19.78
C ASN A 167 -5.79 -1.90 -19.74
N ALA A 168 -5.23 -2.27 -18.59
CA ALA A 168 -4.54 -3.55 -18.40
C ALA A 168 -5.50 -4.75 -18.46
N LEU A 169 -6.72 -4.59 -17.93
CA LEU A 169 -7.75 -5.63 -17.90
C LEU A 169 -8.79 -5.48 -19.02
N GLY A 170 -8.74 -4.40 -19.79
CA GLY A 170 -9.73 -4.09 -20.82
C GLY A 170 -11.13 -3.79 -20.25
N TRP A 171 -11.23 -3.41 -18.99
CA TRP A 171 -12.50 -3.19 -18.29
C TRP A 171 -12.93 -1.72 -18.30
N ARG A 172 -14.26 -1.52 -18.39
CA ARG A 172 -14.89 -0.21 -18.26
C ARG A 172 -16.22 -0.39 -17.52
N ASP A 173 -16.41 0.40 -16.47
CA ASP A 173 -17.61 0.43 -15.61
C ASP A 173 -18.03 -0.95 -15.08
N VAL A 174 -17.05 -1.73 -14.58
CA VAL A 174 -17.26 -3.09 -14.07
C VAL A 174 -17.45 -3.06 -12.56
N SER A 175 -18.62 -3.48 -12.06
CA SER A 175 -18.93 -3.63 -10.63
C SER A 175 -18.24 -4.89 -10.06
N ILE A 176 -16.91 -4.89 -10.07
CA ILE A 176 -16.12 -6.10 -9.80
C ILE A 176 -16.27 -6.59 -8.35
N ALA A 177 -16.41 -5.69 -7.37
CA ALA A 177 -16.66 -6.09 -5.99
C ALA A 177 -17.94 -6.92 -5.87
N GLU A 178 -19.05 -6.42 -6.41
CA GLU A 178 -20.35 -7.12 -6.40
C GLU A 178 -20.29 -8.47 -7.13
N ILE A 179 -19.58 -8.55 -8.26
CA ILE A 179 -19.42 -9.80 -9.03
C ILE A 179 -18.68 -10.85 -8.18
N ILE A 180 -17.62 -10.45 -7.47
CA ILE A 180 -16.85 -11.34 -6.59
C ILE A 180 -17.70 -11.74 -5.38
N GLU A 181 -18.37 -10.81 -4.71
CA GLU A 181 -19.24 -11.10 -3.56
C GLU A 181 -20.37 -12.08 -3.88
N ARG A 182 -20.97 -11.97 -5.06
CA ARG A 182 -22.01 -12.91 -5.51
C ARG A 182 -21.50 -14.34 -5.59
N VAL A 183 -20.24 -14.53 -5.99
CA VAL A 183 -19.61 -15.86 -6.13
C VAL A 183 -19.09 -16.36 -4.80
N THR A 184 -18.33 -15.53 -4.08
CA THR A 184 -17.59 -15.94 -2.89
C THR A 184 -18.41 -15.86 -1.60
N LYS A 185 -19.47 -15.05 -1.57
CA LYS A 185 -20.27 -14.72 -0.37
C LYS A 185 -19.42 -14.06 0.75
N LEU A 186 -18.32 -13.40 0.38
CA LEU A 186 -17.45 -12.68 1.29
C LEU A 186 -17.45 -11.19 0.93
N PRO A 187 -17.41 -10.29 1.91
CA PRO A 187 -17.26 -8.85 1.66
C PRO A 187 -16.03 -8.59 0.80
N THR A 188 -16.16 -7.77 -0.24
CA THR A 188 -15.11 -7.54 -1.22
C THR A 188 -14.89 -6.04 -1.43
N TYR A 189 -13.64 -5.62 -1.33
CA TYR A 189 -13.20 -4.23 -1.46
C TYR A 189 -12.16 -4.13 -2.56
N VAL A 190 -12.29 -3.10 -3.40
CA VAL A 190 -11.43 -2.90 -4.57
C VAL A 190 -10.78 -1.54 -4.51
N ASP A 191 -9.51 -1.48 -4.85
CA ASP A 191 -8.79 -0.20 -4.98
C ASP A 191 -7.74 -0.27 -6.11
N ASN A 192 -7.21 0.89 -6.45
CA ASN A 192 -6.02 0.98 -7.29
C ASN A 192 -4.82 0.32 -6.60
N ASP A 193 -3.91 -0.26 -7.39
CA ASP A 193 -2.72 -0.96 -6.88
C ASP A 193 -1.81 -0.08 -6.02
N ALA A 194 -1.53 1.17 -6.43
CA ALA A 194 -0.72 2.09 -5.62
C ALA A 194 -1.44 2.53 -4.33
N HIS A 195 -2.77 2.66 -4.34
CA HIS A 195 -3.57 2.91 -3.14
C HIS A 195 -3.56 1.70 -2.19
N ALA A 196 -3.62 0.49 -2.73
CA ALA A 196 -3.47 -0.75 -1.95
C ALA A 196 -2.11 -0.81 -1.26
N VAL A 197 -1.04 -0.51 -2.01
CA VAL A 197 0.33 -0.45 -1.48
C VAL A 197 0.43 0.62 -0.38
N ALA A 198 -0.11 1.82 -0.59
CA ALA A 198 -0.11 2.87 0.43
C ALA A 198 -0.84 2.43 1.71
N THR A 199 -2.00 1.76 1.57
CA THR A 199 -2.76 1.22 2.69
C THR A 199 -1.97 0.12 3.42
N GLY A 200 -1.33 -0.79 2.69
CA GLY A 200 -0.49 -1.84 3.26
C GLY A 200 0.70 -1.28 4.03
N GLN A 201 1.37 -0.26 3.49
CA GLN A 201 2.49 0.41 4.15
C GLN A 201 2.05 1.17 5.40
N LYS A 202 0.85 1.77 5.40
CA LYS A 202 0.29 2.43 6.58
C LYS A 202 -0.07 1.44 7.68
N LEU A 203 -0.71 0.32 7.36
CA LEU A 203 -1.17 -0.63 8.37
C LEU A 203 -0.04 -1.54 8.89
N PHE A 204 0.80 -2.07 8.00
CA PHE A 204 1.70 -3.17 8.32
C PHE A 204 3.16 -2.92 7.91
N GLY A 205 3.44 -1.81 7.22
CA GLY A 205 4.74 -1.55 6.62
C GLY A 205 5.55 -0.44 7.28
N HIS A 206 6.34 0.24 6.47
CA HIS A 206 7.32 1.25 6.90
C HIS A 206 6.70 2.61 7.22
N ALA A 207 5.44 2.85 6.82
CA ALA A 207 4.76 4.12 7.04
C ALA A 207 3.76 4.10 8.21
N ARG A 208 3.84 3.10 9.11
CA ARG A 208 2.88 2.94 10.23
C ARG A 208 2.78 4.20 11.09
N GLU A 209 3.90 4.78 11.45
CA GLU A 209 3.98 5.97 12.30
C GLU A 209 3.77 7.28 11.54
N SER A 210 3.88 7.26 10.20
CA SER A 210 3.77 8.45 9.37
C SER A 210 2.32 8.83 9.08
N LYS A 211 1.97 10.09 9.32
CA LYS A 211 0.64 10.64 8.99
C LYS A 211 0.60 11.27 7.60
N ASN A 212 1.75 11.76 7.12
CA ASN A 212 1.89 12.37 5.82
C ASN A 212 3.01 11.66 5.06
N PHE A 213 2.68 10.78 4.15
CA PHE A 213 3.66 10.07 3.34
C PHE A 213 3.17 9.85 1.91
N SER A 214 4.11 9.60 1.02
CA SER A 214 3.84 9.29 -0.38
C SER A 214 4.46 7.94 -0.75
N ILE A 215 3.73 7.14 -1.49
CA ILE A 215 4.22 5.95 -2.16
C ILE A 215 4.46 6.29 -3.63
N VAL A 216 5.57 5.81 -4.16
CA VAL A 216 5.85 5.75 -5.59
C VAL A 216 6.07 4.28 -5.94
N MET A 217 5.09 3.65 -6.54
CA MET A 217 5.20 2.28 -7.03
C MET A 217 5.90 2.29 -8.38
N LEU A 218 7.05 1.61 -8.47
CA LEU A 218 7.92 1.58 -9.63
C LEU A 218 7.92 0.18 -10.25
N GLY A 219 7.41 0.07 -11.48
CA GLY A 219 7.25 -1.21 -12.15
C GLY A 219 7.04 -1.10 -13.66
N LYS A 220 6.21 -1.99 -14.22
CA LYS A 220 5.70 -1.90 -15.61
C LYS A 220 4.82 -0.66 -15.82
N LYS A 221 4.33 -0.08 -14.72
CA LYS A 221 3.62 1.19 -14.61
C LYS A 221 4.18 1.95 -13.41
N ILE A 222 3.98 3.26 -13.38
CA ILE A 222 4.31 4.10 -12.24
C ILE A 222 3.02 4.61 -11.62
N GLY A 223 2.81 4.26 -10.36
CA GLY A 223 1.65 4.70 -9.59
C GLY A 223 2.05 5.51 -8.36
N GLY A 224 1.15 6.33 -7.85
CA GLY A 224 1.32 7.07 -6.63
C GLY A 224 0.20 6.83 -5.63
N GLY A 225 0.52 6.87 -4.35
CA GLY A 225 -0.44 6.86 -3.27
C GLY A 225 -0.01 7.84 -2.19
N HIS A 226 -0.94 8.67 -1.72
CA HIS A 226 -0.61 9.75 -0.77
C HIS A 226 -1.47 9.63 0.47
N TYR A 227 -0.85 9.58 1.63
CA TYR A 227 -1.51 9.76 2.92
C TYR A 227 -1.32 11.20 3.38
N ILE A 228 -2.43 11.87 3.70
CA ILE A 228 -2.46 13.26 4.18
C ILE A 228 -3.28 13.26 5.48
N HIS A 229 -2.66 13.73 6.56
CA HIS A 229 -3.26 13.72 7.91
C HIS A 229 -3.78 12.34 8.35
N GLY A 230 -3.02 11.28 8.04
CA GLY A 230 -3.36 9.91 8.41
C GLY A 230 -4.45 9.26 7.56
N ARG A 231 -4.88 9.88 6.46
CA ARG A 231 -5.92 9.36 5.54
C ARG A 231 -5.40 9.25 4.12
N LEU A 232 -5.76 8.16 3.45
CA LEU A 232 -5.45 7.99 2.04
C LEU A 232 -6.20 9.04 1.21
N HIS A 233 -5.44 9.83 0.45
CA HIS A 233 -5.98 10.84 -0.45
C HIS A 233 -6.36 10.21 -1.78
N ARG A 234 -7.64 9.98 -2.00
CA ARG A 234 -8.17 9.42 -3.27
C ARG A 234 -8.60 10.49 -4.27
N GLY A 235 -8.62 11.77 -3.85
CA GLY A 235 -9.17 12.86 -4.67
C GLY A 235 -10.69 12.80 -4.79
N HIS A 236 -11.25 13.64 -5.65
CA HIS A 236 -12.72 13.75 -5.83
C HIS A 236 -13.34 12.47 -6.40
N THR A 237 -12.66 11.82 -7.33
CA THR A 237 -13.20 10.68 -8.09
C THR A 237 -12.45 9.37 -7.86
N GLY A 238 -11.41 9.33 -7.01
CA GLY A 238 -10.58 8.16 -6.78
C GLY A 238 -9.31 8.11 -7.65
N ALA A 239 -9.03 9.14 -8.47
CA ALA A 239 -7.91 9.15 -9.41
C ALA A 239 -6.69 9.97 -8.91
N ALA A 240 -6.57 10.24 -7.60
CA ALA A 240 -5.37 10.90 -7.09
C ALA A 240 -4.17 9.93 -7.15
N GLY A 241 -2.99 10.47 -7.43
CA GLY A 241 -1.77 9.66 -7.48
C GLY A 241 -1.39 9.12 -8.86
N GLU A 242 -2.04 9.54 -9.93
CA GLU A 242 -1.71 9.16 -11.31
C GLU A 242 -0.41 9.84 -11.80
N ILE A 243 0.67 9.71 -11.02
CA ILE A 243 1.97 10.38 -11.26
C ILE A 243 2.68 9.85 -12.52
N GLY A 244 2.46 8.59 -12.90
CA GLY A 244 2.97 8.01 -14.14
C GLY A 244 2.44 8.72 -15.39
N HIS A 245 1.32 9.43 -15.26
CA HIS A 245 0.73 10.20 -16.34
C HIS A 245 1.03 11.72 -16.27
N TYR A 246 1.94 12.16 -15.40
CA TYR A 246 2.43 13.54 -15.46
C TYR A 246 3.21 13.75 -16.77
N THR A 247 2.92 14.85 -17.45
CA THR A 247 3.60 15.21 -18.70
C THR A 247 5.01 15.71 -18.38
N VAL A 248 6.01 14.91 -18.68
CA VAL A 248 7.45 15.26 -18.50
C VAL A 248 8.08 15.75 -19.80
N VAL A 249 7.53 15.35 -20.95
CA VAL A 249 7.98 15.81 -22.30
C VAL A 249 6.75 16.26 -23.08
N PRO A 250 6.39 17.56 -23.10
CA PRO A 250 5.28 18.06 -23.90
C PRO A 250 5.42 17.69 -25.39
N GLY A 251 4.35 17.11 -25.95
CA GLY A 251 4.37 16.62 -27.35
C GLY A 251 5.21 15.34 -27.57
N GLY A 252 5.69 14.70 -26.50
CA GLY A 252 6.49 13.47 -26.57
C GLY A 252 5.68 12.23 -26.98
N ALA A 253 6.23 11.04 -26.70
CA ALA A 253 5.65 9.75 -27.07
C ALA A 253 4.18 9.61 -26.60
N ARG A 254 3.36 8.94 -27.42
CA ARG A 254 1.94 8.73 -27.16
C ARG A 254 1.78 7.69 -26.03
N CYS A 255 1.07 8.05 -24.99
CA CYS A 255 0.76 7.16 -23.86
C CYS A 255 -0.60 6.45 -24.08
N GLY A 256 -0.72 5.22 -23.57
CA GLY A 256 -1.96 4.46 -23.58
C GLY A 256 -3.14 5.14 -22.84
N CYS A 257 -2.89 6.16 -22.01
CA CYS A 257 -3.94 6.98 -21.39
C CYS A 257 -4.57 8.01 -22.35
N GLY A 258 -4.07 8.13 -23.58
CA GLY A 258 -4.52 9.09 -24.60
C GLY A 258 -3.71 10.40 -24.65
N LYS A 259 -2.88 10.69 -23.64
CA LYS A 259 -1.98 11.87 -23.59
C LYS A 259 -0.67 11.61 -24.32
N GLN A 260 0.16 12.64 -24.41
CA GLN A 260 1.53 12.56 -24.92
C GLN A 260 2.53 13.01 -23.85
N GLY A 261 3.72 12.37 -23.85
CA GLY A 261 4.84 12.74 -23.02
C GLY A 261 4.69 12.42 -21.54
N CYS A 262 3.86 11.43 -21.18
CA CYS A 262 3.70 10.94 -19.81
C CYS A 262 4.99 10.30 -19.29
N LEU A 263 5.23 10.39 -17.98
CA LEU A 263 6.39 9.76 -17.31
C LEU A 263 6.48 8.25 -17.61
N ASP A 264 5.36 7.55 -17.68
CA ASP A 264 5.28 6.12 -18.01
C ASP A 264 6.02 5.76 -19.32
N MET A 265 6.08 6.68 -20.26
CA MET A 265 6.77 6.48 -21.56
C MET A 265 8.29 6.59 -21.47
N PHE A 266 8.85 6.90 -20.29
CA PHE A 266 10.28 7.15 -20.11
C PHE A 266 10.89 6.36 -18.95
N ALA A 267 10.17 6.21 -17.84
CA ALA A 267 10.73 5.73 -16.58
C ALA A 267 10.16 4.38 -16.08
N THR A 268 9.22 3.77 -16.78
CA THR A 268 8.77 2.39 -16.50
C THR A 268 9.79 1.36 -16.96
N SER A 269 9.79 0.18 -16.35
CA SER A 269 10.64 -0.93 -16.83
C SER A 269 10.38 -1.27 -18.30
N THR A 270 9.11 -1.26 -18.73
CA THR A 270 8.72 -1.49 -20.14
C THR A 270 9.34 -0.46 -21.05
N ALA A 271 9.15 0.84 -20.77
CA ALA A 271 9.67 1.91 -21.61
C ALA A 271 11.21 1.91 -21.70
N ILE A 272 11.88 1.61 -20.58
CA ILE A 272 13.34 1.52 -20.54
C ILE A 272 13.85 0.35 -21.40
N LEU A 273 13.22 -0.82 -21.30
CA LEU A 273 13.62 -2.01 -22.04
C LEU A 273 13.32 -1.87 -23.55
N GLU A 274 12.22 -1.25 -23.95
CA GLU A 274 11.92 -0.90 -25.33
C GLU A 274 13.00 0.02 -25.91
N LYS A 275 13.36 1.09 -25.19
CA LYS A 275 14.43 2.00 -25.59
C LYS A 275 15.81 1.34 -25.65
N ALA A 276 16.10 0.42 -24.73
CA ALA A 276 17.31 -0.38 -24.76
C ALA A 276 17.38 -1.23 -26.03
N ALA A 277 16.28 -1.89 -26.40
CA ALA A 277 16.18 -2.70 -27.61
C ALA A 277 16.35 -1.84 -28.88
N GLU A 278 15.72 -0.67 -28.97
CA GLU A 278 15.89 0.32 -30.03
C GLU A 278 17.37 0.74 -30.20
N SER A 279 18.12 0.81 -29.10
CA SER A 279 19.52 1.15 -29.03
C SER A 279 20.46 -0.05 -29.31
N GLY A 280 19.90 -1.22 -29.63
CA GLY A 280 20.63 -2.44 -29.91
C GLY A 280 21.14 -3.20 -28.67
N LEU A 281 20.64 -2.83 -27.46
CA LEU A 281 20.93 -3.53 -26.22
C LEU A 281 19.86 -4.61 -25.98
N LYS A 282 20.28 -5.88 -26.03
CA LYS A 282 19.38 -7.02 -25.83
C LYS A 282 19.34 -7.37 -24.33
N THR A 283 18.27 -6.94 -23.65
CA THR A 283 18.05 -7.21 -22.22
C THR A 283 16.58 -7.51 -21.97
N GLU A 284 16.29 -8.43 -21.04
CA GLU A 284 14.93 -8.81 -20.66
C GLU A 284 14.49 -8.14 -19.36
N THR A 285 15.45 -7.67 -18.55
CA THR A 285 15.17 -7.01 -17.27
C THR A 285 16.02 -5.75 -17.09
N VAL A 286 15.52 -4.81 -16.29
CA VAL A 286 16.28 -3.60 -15.92
C VAL A 286 17.55 -3.96 -15.14
N ALA A 287 17.51 -5.00 -14.32
CA ALA A 287 18.71 -5.47 -13.60
C ALA A 287 19.82 -5.93 -14.54
N GLN A 288 19.49 -6.59 -15.68
CA GLN A 288 20.48 -6.91 -16.71
C GLN A 288 21.04 -5.65 -17.39
N LEU A 289 20.18 -4.66 -17.66
CA LEU A 289 20.60 -3.39 -18.23
C LEU A 289 21.53 -2.62 -17.27
N GLU A 290 21.23 -2.60 -15.96
CA GLU A 290 22.11 -2.05 -14.93
C GLU A 290 23.46 -2.77 -14.88
N SER A 291 23.47 -4.09 -15.04
CA SER A 291 24.70 -4.88 -15.09
C SER A 291 25.56 -4.56 -16.32
N ILE A 292 24.92 -4.25 -17.46
CA ILE A 292 25.62 -3.81 -18.68
C ILE A 292 26.17 -2.39 -18.48
N ALA A 293 25.41 -1.50 -17.89
CA ALA A 293 25.84 -0.14 -17.55
C ALA A 293 27.04 -0.16 -16.58
N ALA A 294 27.03 -1.03 -15.57
CA ALA A 294 28.14 -1.20 -14.63
C ALA A 294 29.45 -1.67 -15.28
N LYS A 295 29.37 -2.30 -16.46
CA LYS A 295 30.53 -2.67 -17.28
C LYS A 295 31.02 -1.54 -18.20
N GLY A 296 30.40 -0.36 -18.15
CA GLY A 296 30.81 0.84 -18.87
C GLY A 296 30.10 1.05 -20.21
N GLU A 297 29.04 0.33 -20.54
CA GLU A 297 28.27 0.58 -21.77
C GLU A 297 27.54 1.93 -21.68
N SER A 298 28.02 2.92 -22.42
CA SER A 298 27.59 4.31 -22.34
C SER A 298 26.10 4.51 -22.65
N ARG A 299 25.55 3.78 -23.62
CA ARG A 299 24.14 3.84 -24.02
C ARG A 299 23.22 3.37 -22.88
N ALA A 300 23.63 2.31 -22.17
CA ALA A 300 22.88 1.81 -21.01
C ALA A 300 22.92 2.81 -19.86
N ILE A 301 24.09 3.41 -19.60
CA ILE A 301 24.28 4.43 -18.55
C ILE A 301 23.40 5.65 -18.85
N GLU A 302 23.44 6.17 -20.08
CA GLU A 302 22.67 7.35 -20.50
C GLU A 302 21.17 7.10 -20.39
N LEU A 303 20.68 5.96 -20.89
CA LEU A 303 19.28 5.57 -20.82
C LEU A 303 18.76 5.49 -19.38
N LEU A 304 19.48 4.80 -18.49
CA LEU A 304 19.10 4.64 -17.09
C LEU A 304 19.13 5.97 -16.34
N ARG A 305 20.15 6.79 -16.57
CA ARG A 305 20.26 8.12 -15.96
C ARG A 305 19.13 9.05 -16.41
N HIS A 306 18.83 9.05 -17.70
CA HIS A 306 17.74 9.88 -18.25
C HIS A 306 16.39 9.49 -17.65
N ALA A 307 16.07 8.20 -17.64
CA ALA A 307 14.83 7.68 -17.07
C ALA A 307 14.73 8.00 -15.56
N GLY A 308 15.80 7.78 -14.81
CA GLY A 308 15.85 8.10 -13.38
C GLY A 308 15.71 9.59 -13.10
N ALA A 309 16.34 10.45 -13.91
CA ALA A 309 16.21 11.90 -13.75
C ALA A 309 14.76 12.37 -13.97
N MET A 310 14.05 11.83 -14.95
CA MET A 310 12.64 12.15 -15.19
C MET A 310 11.74 11.75 -14.01
N LEU A 311 11.93 10.54 -13.46
CA LEU A 311 11.23 10.12 -12.25
C LEU A 311 11.53 11.05 -11.09
N GLY A 312 12.81 11.41 -10.90
CA GLY A 312 13.24 12.27 -9.79
C GLY A 312 12.58 13.66 -9.82
N VAL A 313 12.43 14.26 -10.99
CA VAL A 313 11.73 15.55 -11.14
C VAL A 313 10.25 15.43 -10.73
N VAL A 314 9.57 14.37 -11.14
CA VAL A 314 8.16 14.14 -10.77
C VAL A 314 8.01 13.91 -9.27
N VAL A 315 8.92 13.12 -8.68
CA VAL A 315 8.91 12.89 -7.22
C VAL A 315 9.20 14.18 -6.46
N ALA A 316 10.16 15.01 -6.91
CA ALA A 316 10.44 16.31 -6.30
C ALA A 316 9.21 17.23 -6.31
N ASN A 317 8.50 17.30 -7.44
CA ASN A 317 7.26 18.06 -7.55
C ASN A 317 6.17 17.53 -6.61
N SER A 318 6.04 16.21 -6.48
CA SER A 318 5.11 15.58 -5.54
C SER A 318 5.46 15.91 -4.09
N ILE A 319 6.75 15.93 -3.73
CA ILE A 319 7.20 16.34 -2.40
C ILE A 319 6.83 17.79 -2.12
N GLN A 320 7.04 18.70 -3.07
CA GLN A 320 6.70 20.11 -2.92
C GLN A 320 5.19 20.35 -2.80
N MET A 321 4.37 19.51 -3.44
CA MET A 321 2.91 19.61 -3.40
C MET A 321 2.34 19.07 -2.09
N ASN A 322 2.80 17.90 -1.64
CA ASN A 322 2.20 17.15 -0.53
C ASN A 322 2.94 17.34 0.80
N ASN A 323 4.19 17.84 0.77
CA ASN A 323 5.07 18.00 1.92
C ASN A 323 5.08 16.78 2.85
N PRO A 324 5.40 15.58 2.35
CA PRO A 324 5.39 14.36 3.14
C PRO A 324 6.62 14.27 4.05
N GLU A 325 6.47 13.63 5.19
CA GLU A 325 7.59 13.27 6.08
C GLU A 325 8.40 12.05 5.56
N LEU A 326 7.75 11.24 4.70
CA LEU A 326 8.35 10.04 4.12
C LEU A 326 7.87 9.84 2.67
N VAL A 327 8.81 9.56 1.78
CA VAL A 327 8.53 9.02 0.43
C VAL A 327 9.10 7.62 0.35
N LEU A 328 8.23 6.65 0.11
CA LEU A 328 8.61 5.26 -0.15
C LEU A 328 8.56 4.98 -1.65
N ILE A 329 9.70 4.72 -2.26
CA ILE A 329 9.77 4.18 -3.62
C ILE A 329 9.75 2.67 -3.50
N VAL A 330 8.70 2.04 -4.01
CA VAL A 330 8.49 0.60 -3.96
C VAL A 330 8.82 0.01 -5.31
N ASP A 331 9.94 -0.69 -5.39
CA ASP A 331 10.44 -1.32 -6.60
C ASP A 331 9.88 -2.75 -6.72
N VAL A 332 8.92 -2.92 -7.62
CA VAL A 332 8.23 -4.21 -7.83
C VAL A 332 8.82 -5.05 -8.98
N VAL A 333 9.86 -4.56 -9.66
CA VAL A 333 10.47 -5.26 -10.82
C VAL A 333 12.00 -5.39 -10.77
N GLY A 334 12.63 -4.91 -9.69
CA GLY A 334 14.06 -5.08 -9.45
C GLY A 334 14.97 -4.08 -10.17
N PHE A 335 14.65 -2.78 -10.07
CA PHE A 335 15.57 -1.70 -10.48
C PHE A 335 16.85 -1.71 -9.64
N GLY A 336 16.74 -2.04 -8.35
CA GLY A 336 17.86 -2.11 -7.43
C GLY A 336 18.54 -0.76 -7.18
N ASN A 337 19.77 -0.82 -6.66
CA ASN A 337 20.60 0.37 -6.36
C ASN A 337 21.64 0.57 -7.49
N GLY A 338 21.23 1.12 -8.61
CA GLY A 338 22.09 1.32 -9.78
C GLY A 338 22.08 2.75 -10.31
N PHE A 339 22.36 2.92 -11.61
CA PHE A 339 22.39 4.22 -12.28
C PHE A 339 21.03 4.91 -12.28
N PHE A 340 19.94 4.13 -12.46
CA PHE A 340 18.58 4.65 -12.44
C PHE A 340 18.24 5.28 -11.09
N THR A 341 18.39 4.53 -10.00
CA THR A 341 18.02 4.97 -8.66
C THR A 341 18.94 6.08 -8.13
N THR A 342 20.24 6.01 -8.49
CA THR A 342 21.20 7.09 -8.18
C THR A 342 20.79 8.40 -8.86
N SER A 343 20.44 8.32 -10.16
CA SER A 343 19.99 9.50 -10.92
C SER A 343 18.65 10.02 -10.42
N THR A 344 17.73 9.14 -10.02
CA THR A 344 16.45 9.53 -9.40
C THR A 344 16.69 10.34 -8.13
N ARG A 345 17.54 9.83 -7.21
CA ARG A 345 17.88 10.53 -5.96
C ARG A 345 18.50 11.88 -6.22
N GLN A 346 19.50 11.94 -7.12
CA GLN A 346 20.16 13.19 -7.47
C GLN A 346 19.21 14.21 -8.10
N ALA A 347 18.28 13.76 -8.95
CA ALA A 347 17.28 14.63 -9.55
C ALA A 347 16.26 15.13 -8.52
N ILE A 348 15.88 14.32 -7.52
CA ILE A 348 15.05 14.78 -6.40
C ILE A 348 15.80 15.90 -5.64
N GLU A 349 17.03 15.66 -5.23
CA GLU A 349 17.83 16.63 -4.46
C GLU A 349 18.02 17.95 -5.20
N ASN A 350 18.23 17.89 -6.53
CA ASN A 350 18.44 19.08 -7.36
C ASN A 350 17.15 19.88 -7.66
N ASN A 351 15.98 19.28 -7.50
CA ASN A 351 14.70 19.89 -7.88
C ASN A 351 13.73 20.13 -6.71
N ILE A 352 14.06 19.70 -5.51
CA ILE A 352 13.30 19.96 -4.30
C ILE A 352 13.76 21.28 -3.66
N LEU A 353 12.83 21.98 -2.98
CA LEU A 353 13.22 23.15 -2.19
C LEU A 353 14.20 22.77 -1.08
N PRO A 354 15.33 23.50 -0.91
CA PRO A 354 16.43 23.09 -0.02
C PRO A 354 15.98 22.79 1.42
N HIS A 355 15.00 23.52 1.95
CA HIS A 355 14.52 23.31 3.32
C HIS A 355 13.67 22.03 3.50
N LEU A 356 13.22 21.39 2.41
CA LEU A 356 12.48 20.13 2.44
C LEU A 356 13.42 18.91 2.41
N ILE A 357 14.64 19.05 1.87
CA ILE A 357 15.60 17.94 1.74
C ILE A 357 15.85 17.25 3.09
N ALA A 358 16.08 18.03 4.14
CA ALA A 358 16.39 17.51 5.48
C ALA A 358 15.13 17.03 6.25
N LYS A 359 13.93 17.27 5.73
CA LYS A 359 12.66 16.98 6.42
C LYS A 359 11.88 15.84 5.82
N THR A 360 12.20 15.46 4.59
CA THR A 360 11.57 14.34 3.90
C THR A 360 12.53 13.17 3.84
N ARG A 361 12.17 12.05 4.46
CA ARG A 361 12.92 10.78 4.32
C ARG A 361 12.59 10.15 2.97
N LEU A 362 13.61 9.72 2.23
CA LEU A 362 13.46 9.01 0.97
C LEU A 362 14.00 7.59 1.14
N GLU A 363 13.12 6.62 1.01
CA GLU A 363 13.45 5.20 1.16
C GLU A 363 13.10 4.44 -0.13
N LEU A 364 13.97 3.49 -0.52
CA LEU A 364 13.75 2.58 -1.63
C LEU A 364 13.65 1.16 -1.09
N HIS A 365 12.58 0.47 -1.41
CA HIS A 365 12.34 -0.91 -1.00
C HIS A 365 12.06 -1.79 -2.20
N SER A 366 12.90 -2.81 -2.39
CA SER A 366 12.58 -3.92 -3.28
C SER A 366 11.66 -4.89 -2.56
N VAL A 367 10.71 -5.46 -3.26
CA VAL A 367 9.63 -6.24 -2.67
C VAL A 367 9.52 -7.65 -3.25
N ASP A 368 8.89 -8.53 -2.48
CA ASP A 368 8.63 -9.91 -2.85
C ASP A 368 7.51 -10.05 -3.88
N LYS A 369 7.42 -11.22 -4.51
CA LYS A 369 6.44 -11.51 -5.57
C LYS A 369 4.98 -11.47 -5.12
N ASP A 370 4.69 -11.64 -3.83
CA ASP A 370 3.33 -11.57 -3.28
C ASP A 370 2.98 -10.19 -2.71
N PHE A 371 3.85 -9.23 -2.86
CA PHE A 371 3.73 -7.92 -2.22
C PHE A 371 2.45 -7.19 -2.59
N LEU A 372 2.07 -7.17 -3.88
CA LEU A 372 0.86 -6.48 -4.32
C LEU A 372 -0.40 -7.21 -3.84
N ALA A 373 -0.43 -8.54 -3.90
CA ALA A 373 -1.53 -9.32 -3.35
C ALA A 373 -1.66 -9.13 -1.83
N ARG A 374 -0.53 -9.07 -1.10
CA ARG A 374 -0.50 -8.76 0.33
C ARG A 374 -0.98 -7.32 0.60
N SER A 375 -0.58 -6.37 -0.21
CA SER A 375 -1.09 -5.00 -0.15
C SER A 375 -2.60 -4.93 -0.42
N ALA A 376 -3.10 -5.76 -1.35
CA ALA A 376 -4.53 -5.88 -1.60
C ALA A 376 -5.30 -6.37 -0.36
N SER A 377 -4.78 -7.36 0.40
CA SER A 377 -5.44 -7.81 1.63
C SER A 377 -5.62 -6.69 2.66
N SER A 378 -4.70 -5.72 2.66
CA SER A 378 -4.76 -4.56 3.55
C SER A 378 -5.96 -3.64 3.28
N ILE A 379 -6.53 -3.66 2.07
CA ILE A 379 -7.77 -2.93 1.75
C ILE A 379 -8.92 -3.50 2.58
N ALA A 380 -9.06 -4.82 2.61
CA ALA A 380 -10.10 -5.48 3.39
C ALA A 380 -9.86 -5.33 4.91
N ALA A 381 -8.61 -5.44 5.35
CA ALA A 381 -8.25 -5.22 6.75
C ALA A 381 -8.58 -3.79 7.20
N HIS A 382 -8.22 -2.79 6.41
CA HIS A 382 -8.53 -1.39 6.68
C HIS A 382 -10.04 -1.14 6.77
N GLN A 383 -10.82 -1.69 5.83
CA GLN A 383 -12.26 -1.52 5.84
C GLN A 383 -12.90 -2.23 7.05
N PHE A 384 -12.45 -3.43 7.38
CA PHE A 384 -12.89 -4.12 8.59
C PHE A 384 -12.67 -3.29 9.84
N LEU A 385 -11.51 -2.61 9.96
CA LEU A 385 -11.20 -1.73 11.08
C LEU A 385 -12.15 -0.51 11.12
N ILE A 386 -12.49 0.07 9.98
CA ILE A 386 -13.44 1.19 9.88
C ILE A 386 -14.84 0.72 10.28
N ASP A 387 -15.30 -0.43 9.81
CA ASP A 387 -16.64 -0.96 10.07
C ASP A 387 -16.85 -1.28 11.56
N GLN A 388 -15.80 -1.72 12.28
CA GLN A 388 -15.84 -1.89 13.74
C GLN A 388 -16.11 -0.58 14.52
N THR A 389 -16.04 0.56 13.84
CA THR A 389 -16.27 1.88 14.42
C THR A 389 -17.68 2.42 14.21
N SER A 390 -18.46 1.75 13.37
CA SER A 390 -19.80 2.20 12.96
C SER A 390 -20.93 1.63 13.83
N TYR A 391 -20.58 0.88 14.91
CA TYR A 391 -21.54 0.26 15.86
C TYR A 391 -21.34 0.74 17.28
#